data_a25bf7b0ea80c4b1bfdaaeaf8facb5e7
#
_entry.id   a25bf7b0ea80c4b1bfdaaeaf8facb5e7
#
_cell.length_a   1.000
_cell.length_b   1.000
_cell.length_c   1.000
_cell.angle_alpha   90.00
_cell.angle_beta   90.00
_cell.angle_gamma   90.00
#
_symmetry.space_group_name_H-M   'P 1'
#
loop_
_entity.id
_entity.type
_entity.pdbx_description
1 polymer ?
#
loop_
_entity_poly.entity_id
_entity_poly.type
_entity_poly.pdbx_seq_one_letter_code
_entity_poly.pdbx_strand_id
1 'polypeptide(L)'
;RLLVRQFLDPRRSHLSIVVDTTPDSYTGGEDAVELAISCAASLAMRSILDEQDTTVVVNDQSASRTTAPLTLDSLARASVGPVDVFASSGEASALAPDASVGLLVTGSHRPFIQIQRALAQFEVEVIKVALVIDPDTEVGVRRLGDITLLSVRELADLQRVLFSGVLA
;
A
#
# COMPACT_ATOMS: atom_id res chain seq x y z
N ARG A 1 0.93 -8.28 -14.82
CA ARG A 1 -0.26 -8.19 -15.68
C ARG A 1 -1.55 -8.17 -14.85
N LEU A 2 -1.75 -9.15 -13.97
CA LEU A 2 -2.95 -9.21 -13.12
C LEU A 2 -3.03 -8.01 -12.16
N LEU A 3 -1.91 -7.58 -11.62
CA LEU A 3 -1.86 -6.47 -10.68
C LEU A 3 -2.40 -5.18 -11.30
N VAL A 4 -1.90 -4.80 -12.48
CA VAL A 4 -2.36 -3.57 -13.15
C VAL A 4 -3.81 -3.70 -13.57
N ARG A 5 -4.22 -4.88 -14.03
CA ARG A 5 -5.62 -5.14 -14.37
C ARG A 5 -6.53 -4.91 -13.16
N GLN A 6 -6.14 -5.37 -11.96
CA GLN A 6 -6.91 -5.15 -10.75
C GLN A 6 -6.99 -3.66 -10.38
N PHE A 7 -5.90 -2.90 -10.54
CA PHE A 7 -5.91 -1.46 -10.28
C PHE A 7 -6.74 -0.67 -11.30
N LEU A 8 -6.78 -1.11 -12.56
CA LEU A 8 -7.44 -0.39 -13.65
C LEU A 8 -8.82 -0.93 -14.01
N ASP A 9 -9.20 -2.10 -13.47
CA ASP A 9 -10.50 -2.71 -13.77
C ASP A 9 -11.62 -1.89 -13.12
N PRO A 10 -12.58 -1.35 -13.93
CA PRO A 10 -13.67 -0.55 -13.39
C PRO A 10 -14.73 -1.38 -12.66
N ARG A 11 -14.65 -2.71 -12.71
CA ARG A 11 -15.58 -3.58 -12.01
C ARG A 11 -15.23 -3.60 -10.52
N ARG A 12 -16.07 -3.00 -9.73
CA ARG A 12 -16.12 -3.03 -8.25
C ARG A 12 -14.89 -3.64 -7.55
N SER A 13 -13.71 -3.12 -7.83
CA SER A 13 -12.54 -3.46 -7.05
C SER A 13 -12.51 -2.59 -5.80
N HIS A 14 -11.96 -3.14 -4.76
CA HIS A 14 -11.76 -2.41 -3.52
C HIS A 14 -10.27 -2.51 -3.16
N LEU A 15 -9.59 -1.38 -3.22
CA LEU A 15 -8.18 -1.27 -2.84
C LEU A 15 -8.08 -0.91 -1.37
N SER A 16 -7.42 -1.75 -0.58
CA SER A 16 -7.16 -1.49 0.84
C SER A 16 -5.67 -1.24 1.04
N ILE A 17 -5.32 -0.05 1.54
CA ILE A 17 -3.94 0.41 1.70
C ILE A 17 -3.62 0.56 3.18
N VAL A 18 -2.53 -0.05 3.61
CA VAL A 18 -1.94 0.13 4.95
C VAL A 18 -0.59 0.80 4.78
N VAL A 19 -0.33 1.87 5.53
CA VAL A 19 0.95 2.58 5.50
C VAL A 19 1.70 2.35 6.81
N ASP A 20 2.93 1.85 6.68
CA ASP A 20 3.86 1.75 7.79
C ASP A 20 4.48 3.12 8.03
N THR A 21 4.16 3.75 9.16
CA THR A 21 4.65 5.08 9.53
C THR A 21 5.86 5.04 10.46
N THR A 22 6.45 3.85 10.69
CA THR A 22 7.60 3.64 11.57
C THR A 22 8.88 4.10 10.88
N PRO A 23 9.56 5.18 11.33
CA PRO A 23 10.77 5.65 10.68
C PRO A 23 11.87 4.59 10.57
N ASP A 24 12.01 3.73 11.57
CA ASP A 24 13.02 2.67 11.60
C ASP A 24 12.80 1.59 10.54
N SER A 25 11.63 1.53 9.93
CA SER A 25 11.34 0.62 8.81
C SER A 25 12.02 1.05 7.51
N TYR A 26 12.50 2.28 7.44
CA TYR A 26 12.98 2.92 6.21
C TYR A 26 14.44 3.36 6.31
N THR A 27 15.17 3.24 5.20
CA THR A 27 16.53 3.76 5.09
C THR A 27 16.58 5.28 5.29
N GLY A 28 15.60 6.01 4.83
CA GLY A 28 15.56 7.47 4.92
C GLY A 28 14.87 8.04 6.17
N GLY A 29 14.47 7.19 7.13
CA GLY A 29 13.78 7.66 8.35
C GLY A 29 12.47 8.40 8.05
N GLU A 30 12.25 9.52 8.71
CA GLU A 30 11.00 10.29 8.57
C GLU A 30 10.73 10.77 7.15
N ASP A 31 11.76 11.16 6.41
CA ASP A 31 11.60 11.60 5.02
C ASP A 31 11.06 10.47 4.14
N ALA A 32 11.49 9.24 4.40
CA ALA A 32 10.99 8.08 3.69
C ALA A 32 9.56 7.72 4.10
N VAL A 33 9.16 7.98 5.34
CA VAL A 33 7.76 7.84 5.77
C VAL A 33 6.88 8.83 4.99
N GLU A 34 7.32 10.06 4.83
CA GLU A 34 6.59 11.06 4.04
C GLU A 34 6.44 10.61 2.57
N LEU A 35 7.48 10.02 2.01
CA LEU A 35 7.43 9.44 0.67
C LEU A 35 6.43 8.27 0.62
N ALA A 36 6.39 7.42 1.63
CA ALA A 36 5.43 6.32 1.73
C ALA A 36 3.99 6.83 1.75
N ILE A 37 3.72 7.87 2.52
CA ILE A 37 2.41 8.52 2.58
C ILE A 37 2.05 9.11 1.21
N SER A 38 3.01 9.74 0.53
CA SER A 38 2.81 10.29 -0.82
C SER A 38 2.49 9.20 -1.85
N CYS A 39 3.15 8.06 -1.78
CA CYS A 39 2.86 6.92 -2.64
C CYS A 39 1.45 6.39 -2.38
N ALA A 40 1.07 6.25 -1.11
CA ALA A 40 -0.27 5.81 -0.73
C ALA A 40 -1.33 6.80 -1.22
N ALA A 41 -1.10 8.09 -1.08
CA ALA A 41 -2.00 9.15 -1.56
C ALA A 41 -2.19 9.05 -3.08
N SER A 42 -1.11 8.86 -3.82
CA SER A 42 -1.15 8.72 -5.28
C SER A 42 -1.98 7.52 -5.72
N LEU A 43 -1.78 6.37 -5.07
CA LEU A 43 -2.54 5.15 -5.36
C LEU A 43 -4.01 5.27 -4.97
N ALA A 44 -4.30 5.86 -3.80
CA ALA A 44 -5.67 6.08 -3.35
C ALA A 44 -6.41 7.02 -4.29
N MET A 45 -5.78 8.12 -4.71
CA MET A 45 -6.38 9.05 -5.68
C MET A 45 -6.70 8.38 -7.00
N ARG A 46 -5.78 7.57 -7.51
CA ARG A 46 -6.00 6.84 -8.77
C ARG A 46 -7.18 5.89 -8.63
N SER A 47 -7.23 5.14 -7.54
CA SER A 47 -8.33 4.21 -7.26
C SER A 47 -9.68 4.93 -7.22
N ILE A 48 -9.76 6.06 -6.52
CA ILE A 48 -10.99 6.86 -6.39
C ILE A 48 -11.40 7.44 -7.75
N LEU A 49 -10.44 7.97 -8.53
CA LEU A 49 -10.72 8.51 -9.86
C LEU A 49 -11.23 7.43 -10.83
N ASP A 50 -10.80 6.19 -10.63
CA ASP A 50 -11.28 5.03 -11.40
C ASP A 50 -12.59 4.45 -10.83
N GLU A 51 -13.24 5.18 -9.93
CA GLU A 51 -14.52 4.80 -9.31
C GLU A 51 -14.46 3.48 -8.53
N GLN A 52 -13.28 3.13 -8.00
CA GLN A 52 -13.11 1.97 -7.14
C GLN A 52 -13.28 2.35 -5.68
N ASP A 53 -13.78 1.43 -4.88
CA ASP A 53 -13.79 1.60 -3.44
C ASP A 53 -12.35 1.61 -2.91
N THR A 54 -12.09 2.49 -1.96
CA THR A 54 -10.73 2.67 -1.43
C THR A 54 -10.77 2.81 0.08
N THR A 55 -9.93 2.03 0.75
CA THR A 55 -9.73 2.09 2.20
C THR A 55 -8.27 2.37 2.46
N VAL A 56 -8.00 3.29 3.39
CA VAL A 56 -6.64 3.62 3.82
C VAL A 56 -6.58 3.57 5.34
N VAL A 57 -5.56 2.89 5.87
CA VAL A 57 -5.22 2.90 7.28
C VAL A 57 -3.78 3.37 7.41
N VAL A 58 -3.57 4.48 8.10
CA VAL A 58 -2.27 5.11 8.27
C VAL A 58 -2.14 5.57 9.72
N ASN A 59 -1.39 4.81 10.51
CA ASN A 59 -1.22 4.97 11.95
C ASN A 59 -2.59 5.12 12.66
N ASP A 60 -2.86 6.28 13.24
CA ASP A 60 -4.08 6.59 13.99
C ASP A 60 -5.24 7.09 13.11
N GLN A 61 -5.04 7.17 11.80
CA GLN A 61 -6.03 7.66 10.85
C GLN A 61 -6.52 6.56 9.94
N SER A 62 -7.79 6.61 9.59
CA SER A 62 -8.36 5.73 8.56
C SER A 62 -9.44 6.45 7.76
N ALA A 63 -9.61 6.00 6.52
CA ALA A 63 -10.69 6.44 5.64
C ALA A 63 -11.15 5.23 4.80
N SER A 64 -12.45 5.00 4.73
CA SER A 64 -12.98 3.88 3.99
C SER A 64 -14.21 4.30 3.20
N ARG A 65 -14.20 4.01 1.89
CA ARG A 65 -15.30 4.26 0.96
C ARG A 65 -15.79 5.70 1.02
N THR A 66 -14.86 6.65 1.09
CA THR A 66 -15.18 8.06 1.21
C THR A 66 -14.62 8.85 0.02
N THR A 67 -14.75 10.17 0.07
CA THR A 67 -14.31 11.05 -1.00
C THR A 67 -12.79 11.22 -1.01
N ALA A 68 -12.26 11.67 -2.16
CA ALA A 68 -10.85 11.97 -2.30
C ALA A 68 -10.35 13.00 -1.27
N PRO A 69 -11.05 14.14 -1.04
CA PRO A 69 -10.61 15.10 -0.02
C PRO A 69 -10.51 14.51 1.39
N LEU A 70 -11.48 13.68 1.79
CA LEU A 70 -11.46 13.06 3.13
C LEU A 70 -10.35 12.02 3.25
N THR A 71 -10.10 11.25 2.20
CA THR A 71 -8.99 10.28 2.16
C THR A 71 -7.64 10.97 2.26
N LEU A 72 -7.44 12.05 1.49
CA LEU A 72 -6.20 12.84 1.54
C LEU A 72 -6.03 13.53 2.90
N ASP A 73 -7.10 14.00 3.51
CA ASP A 73 -7.05 14.60 4.84
C ASP A 73 -6.58 13.58 5.89
N SER A 74 -7.07 12.34 5.84
CA SER A 74 -6.61 11.27 6.73
C SER A 74 -5.13 11.00 6.57
N LEU A 75 -4.64 10.93 5.34
CA LEU A 75 -3.21 10.73 5.06
C LEU A 75 -2.37 11.91 5.55
N ALA A 76 -2.86 13.14 5.38
CA ALA A 76 -2.16 14.36 5.79
C ALA A 76 -2.09 14.51 7.31
N ARG A 77 -3.07 13.99 8.03
CA ARG A 77 -3.14 14.05 9.50
C ARG A 77 -2.40 12.93 10.21
N ALA A 78 -1.94 11.92 9.48
CA ALA A 78 -1.31 10.76 10.07
C ALA A 78 -0.03 11.16 10.82
N SER A 79 0.12 10.63 12.02
CA SER A 79 1.32 10.81 12.82
C SER A 79 2.44 9.92 12.30
N VAL A 80 3.64 10.47 12.20
CA VAL A 80 4.86 9.69 11.99
C VAL A 80 5.25 9.06 13.33
N GLY A 81 5.44 7.75 13.35
CA GLY A 81 5.81 7.04 14.57
C GLY A 81 5.62 5.54 14.44
N PRO A 82 6.01 4.80 15.48
CA PRO A 82 5.88 3.34 15.49
C PRO A 82 4.44 2.89 15.26
N VAL A 83 4.29 1.88 14.41
CA VAL A 83 3.00 1.26 14.13
C VAL A 83 3.14 -0.25 14.10
N ASP A 84 2.16 -0.94 14.63
CA ASP A 84 2.02 -2.39 14.49
C ASP A 84 1.32 -2.68 13.15
N VAL A 85 2.09 -3.04 12.13
CA VAL A 85 1.55 -3.30 10.79
C VAL A 85 0.61 -4.49 10.76
N PHE A 86 0.76 -5.45 11.66
CA PHE A 86 -0.16 -6.57 11.80
C PHE A 86 -1.54 -6.07 12.25
N ALA A 87 -1.57 -5.27 13.31
CA ALA A 87 -2.81 -4.69 13.83
C ALA A 87 -3.48 -3.76 12.80
N SER A 88 -2.69 -2.92 12.12
CA SER A 88 -3.20 -2.00 11.08
C SER A 88 -3.78 -2.76 9.89
N SER A 89 -3.16 -3.85 9.49
CA SER A 89 -3.68 -4.71 8.40
C SER A 89 -4.96 -5.42 8.82
N GLY A 90 -5.07 -5.84 10.07
CA GLY A 90 -6.30 -6.38 10.63
C GLY A 90 -7.44 -5.36 10.61
N GLU A 91 -7.17 -4.11 10.99
CA GLU A 91 -8.13 -3.02 10.89
C GLU A 91 -8.56 -2.77 9.44
N ALA A 92 -7.62 -2.71 8.52
CA ALA A 92 -7.91 -2.52 7.10
C ALA A 92 -8.77 -3.66 6.54
N SER A 93 -8.48 -4.89 6.91
CA SER A 93 -9.27 -6.06 6.52
C SER A 93 -10.70 -5.98 7.08
N ALA A 94 -10.85 -5.54 8.32
CA ALA A 94 -12.17 -5.37 8.94
C ALA A 94 -12.99 -4.26 8.28
N LEU A 95 -12.35 -3.14 7.91
CA LEU A 95 -13.00 -2.03 7.21
C LEU A 95 -13.34 -2.36 5.75
N ALA A 96 -12.58 -3.26 5.14
CA ALA A 96 -12.74 -3.65 3.73
C ALA A 96 -12.78 -5.17 3.59
N PRO A 97 -13.83 -5.83 4.10
CA PRO A 97 -13.93 -7.29 4.02
C PRO A 97 -14.08 -7.79 2.57
N ASP A 98 -14.48 -6.92 1.67
CA ASP A 98 -14.62 -7.19 0.24
C ASP A 98 -13.42 -6.67 -0.58
N ALA A 99 -12.29 -6.39 0.05
CA ALA A 99 -11.10 -5.93 -0.66
C ALA A 99 -10.68 -6.93 -1.73
N SER A 100 -10.33 -6.43 -2.91
CA SER A 100 -9.75 -7.24 -3.98
C SER A 100 -8.23 -7.17 -3.98
N VAL A 101 -7.66 -6.06 -3.48
CA VAL A 101 -6.22 -5.87 -3.32
C VAL A 101 -5.93 -5.33 -1.93
N GLY A 102 -5.03 -5.98 -1.22
CA GLY A 102 -4.47 -5.51 0.05
C GLY A 102 -3.02 -5.08 -0.19
N LEU A 103 -2.72 -3.83 0.09
CA LEU A 103 -1.42 -3.22 -0.15
C LEU A 103 -0.83 -2.71 1.16
N LEU A 104 0.38 -3.16 1.47
CA LEU A 104 1.17 -2.61 2.57
C LEU A 104 2.32 -1.77 1.98
N VAL A 105 2.39 -0.49 2.36
CA VAL A 105 3.52 0.38 2.03
C VAL A 105 4.46 0.41 3.21
N THR A 106 5.71 0.02 3.00
CA THR A 106 6.72 -0.09 4.06
C THR A 106 8.12 0.20 3.51
N GLY A 107 9.13 0.11 4.36
CA GLY A 107 10.53 0.27 3.99
C GLY A 107 11.30 -1.04 4.02
N SER A 108 12.53 -0.98 3.50
CA SER A 108 13.40 -2.14 3.35
C SER A 108 13.90 -2.74 4.67
N HIS A 109 13.78 -2.00 5.77
CA HIS A 109 14.22 -2.49 7.10
C HIS A 109 13.13 -3.32 7.80
N ARG A 110 11.90 -3.33 7.30
CA ARG A 110 10.85 -4.19 7.88
C ARG A 110 11.12 -5.63 7.47
N PRO A 111 11.30 -6.57 8.42
CA PRO A 111 11.54 -7.97 8.10
C PRO A 111 10.41 -8.56 7.25
N PHE A 112 10.74 -9.35 6.25
CA PHE A 112 9.74 -9.92 5.34
C PHE A 112 8.69 -10.75 6.07
N ILE A 113 9.08 -11.46 7.13
CA ILE A 113 8.12 -12.25 7.92
C ILE A 113 7.02 -11.36 8.53
N GLN A 114 7.34 -10.12 8.90
CA GLN A 114 6.36 -9.18 9.43
C GLN A 114 5.43 -8.66 8.33
N ILE A 115 5.97 -8.43 7.13
CA ILE A 115 5.18 -8.08 5.94
C ILE A 115 4.21 -9.22 5.62
N GLN A 116 4.70 -10.44 5.61
CA GLN A 116 3.92 -11.64 5.32
C GLN A 116 2.77 -11.82 6.32
N ARG A 117 3.06 -11.67 7.61
CA ARG A 117 2.05 -11.78 8.66
C ARG A 117 0.99 -10.67 8.57
N ALA A 118 1.41 -9.45 8.25
CA ALA A 118 0.48 -8.34 8.08
C ALA A 118 -0.47 -8.61 6.90
N LEU A 119 0.07 -8.96 5.75
CA LEU A 119 -0.75 -9.22 4.55
C LEU A 119 -1.61 -10.47 4.69
N ALA A 120 -1.24 -11.41 5.54
CA ALA A 120 -2.06 -12.59 5.85
C ALA A 120 -3.34 -12.25 6.63
N GLN A 121 -3.50 -11.00 7.10
CA GLN A 121 -4.75 -10.53 7.71
C GLN A 121 -5.87 -10.34 6.69
N PHE A 122 -5.54 -10.19 5.42
CA PHE A 122 -6.53 -10.16 4.34
C PHE A 122 -6.95 -11.58 3.96
N GLU A 123 -8.16 -11.72 3.44
CA GLU A 123 -8.70 -13.01 3.00
C GLU A 123 -7.82 -13.65 1.92
N VAL A 124 -7.98 -14.96 1.73
CA VAL A 124 -7.14 -15.74 0.81
C VAL A 124 -7.25 -15.25 -0.64
N GLU A 125 -8.44 -14.84 -1.04
CA GLU A 125 -8.71 -14.38 -2.40
C GLU A 125 -8.17 -12.99 -2.70
N VAL A 126 -7.78 -12.23 -1.67
CA VAL A 126 -7.24 -10.88 -1.83
C VAL A 126 -5.84 -10.96 -2.45
N ILE A 127 -5.60 -10.15 -3.48
CA ILE A 127 -4.27 -10.00 -4.05
C ILE A 127 -3.42 -9.21 -3.05
N LYS A 128 -2.30 -9.80 -2.62
CA LYS A 128 -1.42 -9.23 -1.60
C LYS A 128 -0.21 -8.59 -2.23
N VAL A 129 -0.02 -7.31 -1.93
CA VAL A 129 1.06 -6.49 -2.50
C VAL A 129 1.80 -5.78 -1.38
N ALA A 130 3.12 -5.85 -1.42
CA ALA A 130 3.98 -5.02 -0.59
C ALA A 130 4.70 -4.00 -1.48
N LEU A 131 4.52 -2.72 -1.19
CA LEU A 131 5.28 -1.64 -1.82
C LEU A 131 6.41 -1.25 -0.88
N VAL A 132 7.64 -1.58 -1.26
CA VAL A 132 8.83 -1.34 -0.45
C VAL A 132 9.58 -0.14 -1.00
N ILE A 133 9.79 0.86 -0.15
CA ILE A 133 10.53 2.07 -0.48
C ILE A 133 11.96 1.90 0.00
N ASP A 134 12.89 1.97 -0.95
CA ASP A 134 14.31 1.82 -0.68
C ASP A 134 15.11 2.59 -1.73
N PRO A 135 15.82 3.68 -1.33
CA PRO A 135 16.60 4.48 -2.28
C PRO A 135 17.76 3.72 -2.92
N ASP A 136 18.17 2.60 -2.33
CA ASP A 136 19.34 1.83 -2.77
C ASP A 136 18.98 0.59 -3.60
N THR A 137 17.68 0.33 -3.82
CA THR A 137 17.24 -0.85 -4.56
C THR A 137 17.08 -0.60 -6.05
N GLU A 138 17.03 -1.67 -6.81
CA GLU A 138 16.56 -1.60 -8.19
C GLU A 138 15.03 -1.54 -8.20
N VAL A 139 14.49 -0.64 -9.01
CA VAL A 139 13.05 -0.52 -9.24
C VAL A 139 12.55 -1.77 -9.95
N GLY A 140 11.56 -2.43 -9.41
CA GLY A 140 11.06 -3.65 -10.04
C GLY A 140 9.94 -4.35 -9.29
N VAL A 141 9.60 -5.52 -9.82
CA VAL A 141 8.52 -6.38 -9.32
C VAL A 141 9.06 -7.77 -9.08
N ARG A 142 8.79 -8.34 -7.91
CA ARG A 142 9.13 -9.74 -7.58
C ARG A 142 7.93 -10.43 -6.97
N ARG A 143 7.86 -11.74 -7.15
CA ARG A 143 6.90 -12.60 -6.46
C ARG A 143 7.61 -13.40 -5.37
N LEU A 144 7.05 -13.35 -4.16
CA LEU A 144 7.52 -14.14 -3.02
C LEU A 144 6.29 -14.84 -2.42
N GLY A 145 6.12 -16.13 -2.78
CA GLY A 145 4.90 -16.86 -2.42
C GLY A 145 3.67 -16.22 -3.08
N ASP A 146 2.69 -15.89 -2.27
CA ASP A 146 1.45 -15.22 -2.71
C ASP A 146 1.55 -13.68 -2.68
N ILE A 147 2.72 -13.14 -2.34
CA ILE A 147 2.93 -11.70 -2.23
C ILE A 147 3.66 -11.18 -3.48
N THR A 148 3.12 -10.14 -4.09
CA THR A 148 3.81 -9.34 -5.10
C THR A 148 4.53 -8.20 -4.41
N LEU A 149 5.85 -8.15 -4.54
CA LEU A 149 6.68 -7.12 -3.93
C LEU A 149 7.12 -6.13 -5.00
N LEU A 150 6.73 -4.88 -4.81
CA LEU A 150 7.10 -3.76 -5.66
C LEU A 150 8.19 -2.97 -4.95
N SER A 151 9.30 -2.67 -5.64
CA SER A 151 10.39 -1.87 -5.07
C SER A 151 10.50 -0.56 -5.82
N VAL A 152 10.47 0.56 -5.10
CA VAL A 152 10.58 1.90 -5.64
C VAL A 152 11.58 2.72 -4.82
N ARG A 153 12.24 3.67 -5.48
CA ARG A 153 13.17 4.61 -4.84
C ARG A 153 12.52 5.96 -4.58
N GLU A 154 11.58 6.33 -5.44
CA GLU A 154 10.90 7.62 -5.40
C GLU A 154 9.50 7.52 -6.01
N LEU A 155 8.69 8.55 -5.87
CA LEU A 155 7.31 8.56 -6.33
C LEU A 155 7.20 8.32 -7.83
N ALA A 156 8.12 8.87 -8.63
CA ALA A 156 8.12 8.70 -10.09
C ALA A 156 8.26 7.25 -10.54
N ASP A 157 8.86 6.39 -9.72
CA ASP A 157 9.03 4.97 -10.03
C ASP A 157 7.72 4.18 -9.96
N LEU A 158 6.71 4.71 -9.28
CA LEU A 158 5.47 3.99 -8.99
C LEU A 158 4.73 3.58 -10.27
N GLN A 159 4.57 4.49 -11.22
CA GLN A 159 3.97 4.17 -12.51
C GLN A 159 4.76 3.08 -13.23
N ARG A 160 6.07 3.18 -13.19
CA ARG A 160 6.96 2.24 -13.87
C ARG A 160 6.77 0.81 -13.37
N VAL A 161 6.71 0.59 -12.05
CA VAL A 161 6.51 -0.75 -11.50
C VAL A 161 5.11 -1.28 -11.77
N LEU A 162 4.09 -0.44 -11.76
CA LEU A 162 2.72 -0.86 -12.07
C LEU A 162 2.60 -1.33 -13.52
N PHE A 163 3.20 -0.60 -14.47
CA PHE A 163 3.18 -0.98 -15.89
C PHE A 163 4.07 -2.19 -16.17
N SER A 164 5.20 -2.34 -15.48
CA SER A 164 6.04 -3.53 -15.58
C SER A 164 5.27 -4.80 -15.21
N GLY A 165 4.39 -4.71 -14.23
CA GLY A 165 3.48 -5.80 -13.85
C GLY A 165 2.53 -6.22 -14.96
N VAL A 166 2.21 -5.32 -15.89
CA VAL A 166 1.38 -5.64 -17.07
C VAL A 166 2.20 -6.31 -18.17
N LEU A 167 3.43 -5.84 -18.36
CA LEU A 167 4.29 -6.29 -19.46
C LEU A 167 5.02 -7.59 -19.13
N ALA A 168 5.17 -7.86 -17.88
CA ALA A 168 5.76 -9.12 -17.43
C ALA A 168 4.72 -10.24 -17.49
#